data_2d95e3362bd5a76183f5387ac6c33664
#
_entry.id   2d95e3362bd5a76183f5387ac6c33664
#
_cell.length_a   1.000
_cell.length_b   1.000
_cell.length_c   1.000
_cell.angle_alpha   90.00
_cell.angle_beta   90.00
_cell.angle_gamma   90.00
#
_symmetry.space_group_name_H-M   'P 1'
#
loop_
_entity.id
_entity.type
_entity.pdbx_description
1 polymer ?
#
loop_
_entity_poly.entity_id
_entity_poly.type
_entity_poly.pdbx_seq_one_letter_code
_entity_poly.pdbx_strand_id
1 'polypeptide(L)'
;MLGPGAGCRGKGRSMALAFKFEEITARELKPQLLELDGISRESVEAHYKLYQGYVAKRNEILAALDGADLSASNQVYSEVRALKVELSFAVGGIKNHEIYFEHLGGDGGDPDGPIAALIKRDFGTIKDWHDDLKATGMAARGWAWTAYDWDEGRLFNYLGDAQNTYPVWNATPLVALDVYEHAYFLDYQTDRASYIDAFFDNLDWATVNDWVSKYEIKTK
;
A
#
# COMPACT_ATOMS: atom_id res chain seq x y z
N MET A 1 -3.89 30.65 -62.22
CA MET A 1 -4.44 31.17 -60.94
C MET A 1 -5.09 29.99 -60.19
N LEU A 2 -4.40 29.43 -59.26
CA LEU A 2 -4.95 28.40 -58.39
C LEU A 2 -5.03 29.02 -56.98
N GLY A 3 -6.26 29.17 -56.48
CA GLY A 3 -6.53 29.75 -55.19
C GLY A 3 -6.11 28.81 -54.03
N PRO A 4 -5.78 29.33 -52.83
CA PRO A 4 -5.35 28.48 -51.71
C PRO A 4 -6.57 27.80 -51.10
N GLY A 5 -6.50 26.45 -51.06
CA GLY A 5 -7.45 25.65 -50.35
C GLY A 5 -7.38 25.92 -48.84
N ALA A 6 -8.47 26.40 -48.28
CA ALA A 6 -8.65 26.52 -46.84
C ALA A 6 -8.70 25.13 -46.20
N GLY A 7 -7.58 24.71 -45.61
CA GLY A 7 -7.54 23.54 -44.76
C GLY A 7 -8.37 23.78 -43.51
N CYS A 8 -9.56 23.22 -43.44
CA CYS A 8 -10.32 23.04 -42.25
C CYS A 8 -9.52 22.18 -41.26
N ARG A 9 -8.77 22.78 -40.36
CA ARG A 9 -8.26 22.07 -39.17
C ARG A 9 -9.49 21.82 -38.31
N GLY A 10 -10.04 20.60 -38.47
CA GLY A 10 -10.98 20.08 -37.50
C GLY A 10 -10.31 20.13 -36.14
N LYS A 11 -10.84 20.91 -35.22
CA LYS A 11 -10.48 20.83 -33.81
C LYS A 11 -10.78 19.39 -33.38
N GLY A 12 -9.73 18.56 -33.26
CA GLY A 12 -9.85 17.23 -32.72
C GLY A 12 -10.57 17.35 -31.38
N ARG A 13 -11.66 16.62 -31.22
CA ARG A 13 -12.38 16.53 -29.98
C ARG A 13 -11.41 15.93 -28.98
N SER A 14 -10.95 16.72 -27.99
CA SER A 14 -10.18 16.18 -26.87
C SER A 14 -10.95 14.98 -26.31
N MET A 15 -10.36 13.81 -26.29
CA MET A 15 -10.97 12.64 -25.68
C MET A 15 -10.76 12.78 -24.17
N ALA A 16 -11.81 13.20 -23.49
CA ALA A 16 -11.84 13.24 -22.02
C ALA A 16 -11.84 11.82 -21.43
N LEU A 17 -11.46 11.72 -20.17
CA LEU A 17 -11.52 10.48 -19.43
C LEU A 17 -12.96 9.91 -19.47
N ALA A 18 -13.08 8.62 -19.81
CA ALA A 18 -14.40 7.98 -19.98
C ALA A 18 -15.08 7.64 -18.64
N PHE A 19 -14.36 7.60 -17.53
CA PHE A 19 -14.93 7.30 -16.22
C PHE A 19 -14.93 8.55 -15.32
N LYS A 20 -15.96 8.63 -14.48
CA LYS A 20 -16.02 9.64 -13.42
C LYS A 20 -15.35 9.08 -12.19
N PHE A 21 -14.69 9.93 -11.44
CA PHE A 21 -14.12 9.60 -10.14
C PHE A 21 -14.76 10.48 -9.07
N GLU A 22 -14.74 9.94 -7.85
CA GLU A 22 -15.10 10.71 -6.65
C GLU A 22 -13.83 10.97 -5.84
N GLU A 23 -13.77 12.14 -5.24
CA GLU A 23 -12.73 12.44 -4.26
C GLU A 23 -12.92 11.55 -3.04
N ILE A 24 -11.81 11.09 -2.48
CA ILE A 24 -11.80 10.34 -1.22
C ILE A 24 -11.13 11.18 -0.14
N THR A 25 -11.47 10.89 1.11
CA THR A 25 -10.82 11.46 2.29
C THR A 25 -9.98 10.39 2.98
N ALA A 26 -8.91 10.83 3.65
CA ALA A 26 -8.13 9.93 4.49
C ALA A 26 -9.01 9.35 5.61
N ARG A 27 -8.82 8.07 5.93
CA ARG A 27 -9.44 7.46 7.10
C ARG A 27 -8.92 8.13 8.36
N GLU A 28 -9.75 8.25 9.38
CA GLU A 28 -9.32 8.81 10.65
C GLU A 28 -8.26 7.93 11.33
N LEU A 29 -7.29 8.57 11.96
CA LEU A 29 -6.28 7.87 12.75
C LEU A 29 -6.93 7.30 14.01
N LYS A 30 -6.77 6.01 14.26
CA LYS A 30 -7.28 5.36 15.46
C LYS A 30 -6.53 5.90 16.68
N PRO A 31 -7.21 6.29 17.79
CA PRO A 31 -6.56 6.85 18.99
C PRO A 31 -5.48 5.94 19.59
N GLN A 32 -5.66 4.61 19.57
CA GLN A 32 -4.70 3.64 20.10
C GLN A 32 -3.36 3.66 19.36
N LEU A 33 -3.32 4.10 18.11
CA LEU A 33 -2.07 4.25 17.36
C LEU A 33 -1.15 5.33 17.91
N LEU A 34 -1.68 6.23 18.73
CA LEU A 34 -0.89 7.27 19.41
C LEU A 34 -0.23 6.78 20.72
N GLU A 35 -0.42 5.51 21.06
CA GLU A 35 0.04 4.87 22.30
C GLU A 35 0.74 3.54 22.04
N LEU A 36 1.34 3.37 20.83
CA LEU A 36 2.07 2.15 20.45
C LEU A 36 3.32 1.98 21.33
N ASP A 37 3.64 0.72 21.65
CA ASP A 37 4.88 0.40 22.35
C ASP A 37 6.08 0.49 21.37
N GLY A 38 7.10 1.24 21.76
CA GLY A 38 8.32 1.41 20.96
C GLY A 38 8.17 2.29 19.71
N ILE A 39 6.97 2.73 19.32
CA ILE A 39 6.77 3.65 18.20
C ILE A 39 6.12 4.92 18.72
N SER A 40 6.85 6.04 18.65
CA SER A 40 6.40 7.28 19.25
C SER A 40 5.18 7.89 18.55
N ARG A 41 4.38 8.64 19.33
CA ARG A 41 3.28 9.47 18.79
C ARG A 41 3.76 10.38 17.65
N GLU A 42 4.94 10.98 17.80
CA GLU A 42 5.51 11.87 16.79
C GLU A 42 5.75 11.15 15.47
N SER A 43 6.31 9.93 15.51
CA SER A 43 6.47 9.07 14.33
C SER A 43 5.15 8.73 13.69
N VAL A 44 4.16 8.32 14.48
CA VAL A 44 2.82 7.97 13.97
C VAL A 44 2.13 9.16 13.33
N GLU A 45 2.15 10.34 13.96
CA GLU A 45 1.53 11.56 13.40
C GLU A 45 2.22 12.02 12.11
N ALA A 46 3.56 11.94 12.05
CA ALA A 46 4.32 12.27 10.84
C ALA A 46 4.01 11.27 9.71
N HIS A 47 3.97 9.98 10.01
CA HIS A 47 3.64 8.92 9.08
C HIS A 47 2.19 9.04 8.56
N TYR A 48 1.23 9.29 9.44
CA TYR A 48 -0.16 9.53 9.05
C TYR A 48 -0.32 10.75 8.13
N LYS A 49 0.47 11.81 8.34
CA LYS A 49 0.47 12.97 7.46
C LYS A 49 0.94 12.63 6.04
N LEU A 50 1.88 11.70 5.89
CA LEU A 50 2.28 11.18 4.56
C LEU A 50 1.13 10.45 3.89
N TYR A 51 0.42 9.59 4.62
CA TYR A 51 -0.78 8.92 4.11
C TYR A 51 -1.84 9.92 3.61
N GLN A 52 -2.11 10.98 4.38
CA GLN A 52 -3.00 12.07 3.94
C GLN A 52 -2.50 12.72 2.65
N GLY A 53 -1.18 12.87 2.49
CA GLY A 53 -0.55 13.37 1.28
C GLY A 53 -0.83 12.48 0.06
N TYR A 54 -0.78 11.15 0.20
CA TYR A 54 -1.15 10.22 -0.89
C TYR A 54 -2.61 10.34 -1.28
N VAL A 55 -3.52 10.49 -0.32
CA VAL A 55 -4.95 10.70 -0.58
C VAL A 55 -5.17 12.00 -1.38
N ALA A 56 -4.59 13.10 -0.93
CA ALA A 56 -4.67 14.38 -1.62
C ALA A 56 -4.09 14.31 -3.04
N LYS A 57 -2.93 13.66 -3.19
CA LYS A 57 -2.26 13.54 -4.49
C LYS A 57 -3.04 12.63 -5.46
N ARG A 58 -3.66 11.55 -4.99
CA ARG A 58 -4.56 10.72 -5.81
C ARG A 58 -5.72 11.55 -6.37
N ASN A 59 -6.35 12.37 -5.56
CA ASN A 59 -7.46 13.23 -5.99
C ASN A 59 -7.00 14.27 -7.03
N GLU A 60 -5.87 14.92 -6.78
CA GLU A 60 -5.25 15.87 -7.72
C GLU A 60 -4.92 15.23 -9.08
N ILE A 61 -4.32 14.04 -9.08
CA ILE A 61 -3.96 13.32 -10.30
C ILE A 61 -5.21 12.93 -11.10
N LEU A 62 -6.26 12.48 -10.45
CA LEU A 62 -7.50 12.12 -11.14
C LEU A 62 -8.20 13.34 -11.73
N ALA A 63 -8.19 14.48 -11.02
CA ALA A 63 -8.69 15.74 -11.56
C ALA A 63 -7.88 16.20 -12.78
N ALA A 64 -6.55 16.10 -12.74
CA ALA A 64 -5.69 16.42 -13.88
C ALA A 64 -5.94 15.49 -15.07
N LEU A 65 -6.17 14.20 -14.83
CA LEU A 65 -6.49 13.22 -15.88
C LEU A 65 -7.81 13.53 -16.59
N ASP A 66 -8.80 14.11 -15.91
CA ASP A 66 -10.08 14.50 -16.52
C ASP A 66 -9.91 15.59 -17.59
N GLY A 67 -8.90 16.46 -17.40
CA GLY A 67 -8.55 17.52 -18.36
C GLY A 67 -7.47 17.16 -19.39
N ALA A 68 -6.83 16.00 -19.29
CA ALA A 68 -5.68 15.62 -20.10
C ALA A 68 -6.08 15.25 -21.55
N ASP A 69 -5.21 15.61 -22.51
CA ASP A 69 -5.38 15.21 -23.91
C ASP A 69 -4.95 13.73 -24.10
N LEU A 70 -5.91 12.82 -24.11
CA LEU A 70 -5.68 11.40 -24.29
C LEU A 70 -5.07 11.07 -25.68
N SER A 71 -5.31 11.91 -26.69
CA SER A 71 -4.78 11.70 -28.06
C SER A 71 -3.28 11.99 -28.15
N ALA A 72 -2.73 12.76 -27.19
CA ALA A 72 -1.30 13.07 -27.09
C ALA A 72 -0.50 11.99 -26.31
N SER A 73 -1.13 10.86 -25.95
CA SER A 73 -0.47 9.80 -25.19
C SER A 73 0.73 9.23 -25.91
N ASN A 74 1.84 9.06 -25.19
CA ASN A 74 3.09 8.50 -25.71
C ASN A 74 3.79 7.66 -24.66
N GLN A 75 4.41 6.54 -25.07
CA GLN A 75 5.06 5.59 -24.16
C GLN A 75 6.39 6.10 -23.57
N VAL A 76 7.05 7.05 -24.24
CA VAL A 76 8.31 7.63 -23.74
C VAL A 76 8.01 8.78 -22.77
N TYR A 77 7.24 9.75 -23.23
CA TYR A 77 6.82 10.90 -22.42
C TYR A 77 5.46 11.42 -22.91
N SER A 78 4.56 11.61 -21.99
CA SER A 78 3.32 12.38 -22.17
C SER A 78 2.74 12.71 -20.79
N GLU A 79 1.88 13.71 -20.72
CA GLU A 79 1.15 14.06 -19.49
C GLU A 79 0.35 12.86 -18.98
N VAL A 80 -0.40 12.19 -19.86
CA VAL A 80 -1.19 11.00 -19.50
C VAL A 80 -0.30 9.89 -18.91
N ARG A 81 0.89 9.65 -19.49
CA ARG A 81 1.82 8.66 -18.94
C ARG A 81 2.28 9.03 -17.54
N ALA A 82 2.74 10.27 -17.36
CA ALA A 82 3.21 10.74 -16.06
C ALA A 82 2.09 10.61 -15.00
N LEU A 83 0.90 11.13 -15.29
CA LEU A 83 -0.24 11.04 -14.37
C LEU A 83 -0.64 9.58 -14.05
N LYS A 84 -0.62 8.67 -15.03
CA LYS A 84 -0.97 7.26 -14.80
C LYS A 84 0.08 6.49 -13.97
N VAL A 85 1.36 6.80 -14.14
CA VAL A 85 2.43 6.22 -13.30
C VAL A 85 2.28 6.70 -11.87
N GLU A 86 2.14 8.03 -11.68
CA GLU A 86 2.00 8.62 -10.35
C GLU A 86 0.66 8.25 -9.67
N LEU A 87 -0.41 8.01 -10.45
CA LEU A 87 -1.66 7.49 -9.91
C LEU A 87 -1.45 6.12 -9.25
N SER A 88 -0.72 5.22 -9.91
CA SER A 88 -0.46 3.90 -9.34
C SER A 88 0.38 3.97 -8.06
N PHE A 89 1.34 4.90 -8.01
CA PHE A 89 2.14 5.16 -6.82
C PHE A 89 1.28 5.70 -5.66
N ALA A 90 0.44 6.71 -5.92
CA ALA A 90 -0.45 7.29 -4.92
C ALA A 90 -1.47 6.26 -4.40
N VAL A 91 -2.09 5.47 -5.29
CA VAL A 91 -3.06 4.43 -4.90
C VAL A 91 -2.38 3.32 -4.09
N GLY A 92 -1.18 2.90 -4.48
CA GLY A 92 -0.37 1.95 -3.71
C GLY A 92 -0.05 2.50 -2.32
N GLY A 93 0.39 3.76 -2.25
CA GLY A 93 0.63 4.46 -0.98
C GLY A 93 -0.59 4.47 -0.07
N ILE A 94 -1.76 4.82 -0.60
CA ILE A 94 -3.02 4.80 0.17
C ILE A 94 -3.29 3.40 0.72
N LYS A 95 -3.33 2.38 -0.14
CA LYS A 95 -3.71 1.02 0.24
C LYS A 95 -2.74 0.39 1.26
N ASN A 96 -1.44 0.57 1.05
CA ASN A 96 -0.41 0.06 1.95
C ASN A 96 -0.53 0.69 3.35
N HIS A 97 -0.69 2.02 3.43
CA HIS A 97 -0.84 2.71 4.71
C HIS A 97 -2.17 2.41 5.39
N GLU A 98 -3.26 2.22 4.63
CA GLU A 98 -4.53 1.81 5.21
C GLU A 98 -4.45 0.44 5.87
N ILE A 99 -3.75 -0.53 5.26
CA ILE A 99 -3.49 -1.83 5.89
C ILE A 99 -2.60 -1.65 7.13
N TYR A 100 -1.50 -0.91 7.01
CA TYR A 100 -0.55 -0.66 8.09
C TYR A 100 -1.23 -0.06 9.34
N PHE A 101 -1.98 1.02 9.19
CA PHE A 101 -2.68 1.65 10.30
C PHE A 101 -3.87 0.84 10.83
N GLU A 102 -4.50 0.01 9.99
CA GLU A 102 -5.65 -0.76 10.39
C GLU A 102 -5.28 -1.94 11.29
N HIS A 103 -4.16 -2.61 11.05
CA HIS A 103 -3.75 -3.78 11.82
C HIS A 103 -2.71 -3.51 12.91
N LEU A 104 -2.48 -2.24 13.25
CA LEU A 104 -1.68 -1.84 14.42
C LEU A 104 -2.55 -1.35 15.57
N GLY A 105 -1.95 -1.30 16.77
CA GLY A 105 -2.60 -0.87 18.01
C GLY A 105 -3.25 -2.02 18.77
N GLY A 106 -2.82 -3.26 18.52
CA GLY A 106 -3.10 -4.43 19.35
C GLY A 106 -2.01 -4.71 20.37
N ASP A 107 -2.13 -5.84 21.05
CA ASP A 107 -1.21 -6.28 22.10
C ASP A 107 -0.02 -7.11 21.56
N GLY A 108 0.10 -7.25 20.24
CA GLY A 108 1.17 -8.03 19.60
C GLY A 108 1.19 -9.52 20.01
N GLY A 109 2.39 -10.03 20.23
CA GLY A 109 2.59 -11.41 20.65
C GLY A 109 2.32 -12.45 19.56
N ASP A 110 2.18 -13.71 19.95
CA ASP A 110 1.89 -14.78 18.99
C ASP A 110 0.46 -14.65 18.43
N PRO A 111 0.27 -14.78 17.11
CA PRO A 111 -1.06 -14.81 16.52
C PRO A 111 -1.89 -15.98 17.05
N ASP A 112 -3.18 -15.74 17.14
CA ASP A 112 -4.19 -16.74 17.47
C ASP A 112 -5.18 -16.94 16.32
N GLY A 113 -6.21 -17.75 16.53
CA GLY A 113 -7.33 -17.89 15.59
C GLY A 113 -6.97 -18.38 14.18
N PRO A 114 -7.75 -17.98 13.18
CA PRO A 114 -7.58 -18.43 11.80
C PRO A 114 -6.23 -18.11 11.19
N ILE A 115 -5.67 -16.91 11.45
CA ILE A 115 -4.36 -16.52 10.89
C ILE A 115 -3.24 -17.39 11.44
N ALA A 116 -3.27 -17.77 12.73
CA ALA A 116 -2.29 -18.68 13.31
C ALA A 116 -2.33 -20.07 12.66
N ALA A 117 -3.53 -20.56 12.33
CA ALA A 117 -3.68 -21.84 11.62
C ALA A 117 -3.06 -21.77 10.21
N LEU A 118 -3.31 -20.68 9.48
CA LEU A 118 -2.72 -20.44 8.15
C LEU A 118 -1.19 -20.34 8.22
N ILE A 119 -0.65 -19.59 9.17
CA ILE A 119 0.79 -19.44 9.37
C ILE A 119 1.44 -20.80 9.64
N LYS A 120 0.89 -21.58 10.56
CA LYS A 120 1.43 -22.92 10.90
C LYS A 120 1.33 -23.89 9.72
N ARG A 121 0.26 -23.80 8.91
CA ARG A 121 0.09 -24.63 7.71
C ARG A 121 1.17 -24.32 6.66
N ASP A 122 1.46 -23.03 6.44
CA ASP A 122 2.22 -22.58 5.28
C ASP A 122 3.71 -22.34 5.59
N PHE A 123 4.06 -21.96 6.82
CA PHE A 123 5.44 -21.70 7.27
C PHE A 123 5.97 -22.76 8.26
N GLY A 124 5.11 -23.63 8.79
CA GLY A 124 5.49 -24.63 9.77
C GLY A 124 5.31 -24.15 11.22
N THR A 125 5.95 -23.07 11.62
CA THR A 125 5.79 -22.46 12.95
C THR A 125 5.54 -20.95 12.86
N ILE A 126 5.02 -20.38 13.95
CA ILE A 126 4.89 -18.91 14.08
C ILE A 126 6.28 -18.25 14.00
N LYS A 127 7.27 -18.88 14.63
CA LYS A 127 8.64 -18.36 14.60
C LYS A 127 9.23 -18.34 13.19
N ASP A 128 9.01 -19.37 12.38
CA ASP A 128 9.53 -19.41 11.02
C ASP A 128 8.90 -18.31 10.15
N TRP A 129 7.59 -18.06 10.30
CA TRP A 129 6.92 -16.94 9.66
C TRP A 129 7.49 -15.59 10.10
N HIS A 130 7.66 -15.40 11.42
CA HIS A 130 8.21 -14.17 12.00
C HIS A 130 9.62 -13.88 11.46
N ASP A 131 10.51 -14.89 11.52
CA ASP A 131 11.89 -14.76 11.05
C ASP A 131 11.93 -14.45 9.55
N ASP A 132 11.07 -15.08 8.74
CA ASP A 132 10.98 -14.85 7.30
C ASP A 132 10.42 -13.44 6.99
N LEU A 133 9.37 -12.98 7.67
CA LEU A 133 8.85 -11.62 7.48
C LEU A 133 9.86 -10.56 7.94
N LYS A 134 10.56 -10.79 9.07
CA LYS A 134 11.62 -9.90 9.54
C LYS A 134 12.77 -9.82 8.51
N ALA A 135 13.22 -10.96 8.00
CA ALA A 135 14.27 -11.00 6.97
C ALA A 135 13.82 -10.31 5.68
N THR A 136 12.55 -10.50 5.28
CA THR A 136 11.94 -9.82 4.13
C THR A 136 11.92 -8.32 4.34
N GLY A 137 11.55 -7.83 5.53
CA GLY A 137 11.57 -6.41 5.89
C GLY A 137 12.97 -5.81 5.92
N MET A 138 13.97 -6.57 6.38
CA MET A 138 15.38 -6.14 6.34
C MET A 138 15.90 -6.03 4.90
N ALA A 139 15.42 -6.87 3.99
CA ALA A 139 15.84 -6.89 2.59
C ALA A 139 15.09 -5.85 1.72
N ALA A 140 13.92 -5.39 2.12
CA ALA A 140 13.09 -4.46 1.37
C ALA A 140 13.59 -3.00 1.47
N ARG A 141 13.25 -2.17 0.47
CA ARG A 141 13.44 -0.71 0.51
C ARG A 141 12.17 0.04 0.86
N GLY A 142 11.02 -0.57 0.71
CA GLY A 142 9.72 0.05 0.94
C GLY A 142 8.83 -0.76 1.87
N TRP A 143 8.40 -1.92 1.43
CA TRP A 143 7.40 -2.73 2.12
C TRP A 143 7.78 -4.20 2.19
N ALA A 144 7.31 -4.87 3.23
CA ALA A 144 7.23 -6.32 3.29
C ALA A 144 5.79 -6.73 3.65
N TRP A 145 5.27 -7.75 2.98
CA TRP A 145 3.91 -8.22 3.22
C TRP A 145 3.88 -9.72 3.50
N THR A 146 3.00 -10.12 4.42
CA THR A 146 2.41 -11.46 4.41
C THR A 146 1.10 -11.37 3.63
N ALA A 147 0.99 -12.11 2.55
CA ALA A 147 -0.20 -12.13 1.71
C ALA A 147 -0.72 -13.55 1.49
N TYR A 148 -2.02 -13.66 1.21
CA TYR A 148 -2.64 -14.89 0.77
C TYR A 148 -2.70 -14.92 -0.75
N ASP A 149 -2.04 -15.90 -1.35
CA ASP A 149 -2.09 -16.19 -2.78
C ASP A 149 -3.32 -17.05 -3.07
N TRP A 150 -4.25 -16.52 -3.89
CA TRP A 150 -5.49 -17.21 -4.24
C TRP A 150 -5.30 -18.33 -5.26
N ASP A 151 -4.23 -18.29 -6.05
CA ASP A 151 -3.94 -19.32 -7.04
C ASP A 151 -3.30 -20.55 -6.37
N GLU A 152 -2.40 -20.33 -5.42
CA GLU A 152 -1.77 -21.40 -4.66
C GLU A 152 -2.53 -21.79 -3.39
N GLY A 153 -3.44 -20.96 -2.92
CA GLY A 153 -4.24 -21.17 -1.72
C GLY A 153 -3.42 -21.15 -0.43
N ARG A 154 -2.35 -20.33 -0.37
CA ARG A 154 -1.41 -20.29 0.75
C ARG A 154 -0.91 -18.88 1.08
N LEU A 155 -0.37 -18.72 2.29
CA LEU A 155 0.38 -17.53 2.67
C LEU A 155 1.80 -17.57 2.13
N PHE A 156 2.34 -16.38 1.83
CA PHE A 156 3.76 -16.17 1.53
C PHE A 156 4.18 -14.76 1.94
N ASN A 157 5.47 -14.57 2.20
CA ASN A 157 6.04 -13.26 2.43
C ASN A 157 6.73 -12.76 1.15
N TYR A 158 6.56 -11.48 0.83
CA TYR A 158 7.26 -10.86 -0.29
C TYR A 158 7.52 -9.38 -0.01
N LEU A 159 8.38 -8.76 -0.80
CA LEU A 159 8.77 -7.37 -0.64
C LEU A 159 8.43 -6.51 -1.86
N GLY A 160 8.37 -5.19 -1.63
CA GLY A 160 8.28 -4.18 -2.67
C GLY A 160 9.15 -2.97 -2.34
N ASP A 161 9.86 -2.45 -3.35
CA ASP A 161 10.81 -1.36 -3.17
C ASP A 161 10.18 0.04 -3.32
N ALA A 162 8.92 0.11 -3.74
CA ALA A 162 8.14 1.34 -3.82
C ALA A 162 6.65 1.05 -3.58
N GLN A 163 5.82 2.11 -3.53
CA GLN A 163 4.38 1.98 -3.27
C GLN A 163 3.66 1.12 -4.30
N ASN A 164 4.19 1.01 -5.51
CA ASN A 164 3.57 0.33 -6.65
C ASN A 164 4.50 -0.65 -7.37
N THR A 165 5.62 -1.03 -6.77
CA THR A 165 6.53 -2.02 -7.37
C THR A 165 6.22 -3.43 -6.91
N TYR A 166 6.40 -4.39 -7.82
CA TYR A 166 6.24 -5.83 -7.59
C TYR A 166 4.88 -6.23 -7.01
N PRO A 167 3.73 -5.69 -7.50
CA PRO A 167 2.45 -6.22 -7.08
C PRO A 167 2.34 -7.68 -7.51
N VAL A 168 1.88 -8.53 -6.59
CA VAL A 168 1.55 -9.91 -6.93
C VAL A 168 0.06 -9.97 -7.21
N TRP A 169 -0.28 -10.34 -8.45
CA TRP A 169 -1.67 -10.45 -8.86
C TRP A 169 -2.36 -11.61 -8.15
N ASN A 170 -3.63 -11.44 -7.86
CA ASN A 170 -4.47 -12.41 -7.16
C ASN A 170 -3.95 -12.77 -5.75
N ALA A 171 -3.22 -11.85 -5.12
CA ALA A 171 -2.80 -11.96 -3.73
C ALA A 171 -3.45 -10.87 -2.87
N THR A 172 -3.80 -11.22 -1.63
CA THR A 172 -4.39 -10.29 -0.67
C THR A 172 -3.44 -10.10 0.51
N PRO A 173 -2.87 -8.89 0.72
CA PRO A 173 -2.07 -8.61 1.90
C PRO A 173 -2.89 -8.71 3.19
N LEU A 174 -2.36 -9.41 4.19
CA LEU A 174 -2.93 -9.54 5.52
C LEU A 174 -2.05 -8.88 6.60
N VAL A 175 -0.74 -8.82 6.38
CA VAL A 175 0.19 -8.03 7.20
C VAL A 175 0.99 -7.15 6.24
N ALA A 176 1.14 -5.87 6.54
CA ALA A 176 1.92 -4.92 5.77
C ALA A 176 2.91 -4.20 6.70
N LEU A 177 4.18 -4.50 6.55
CA LEU A 177 5.29 -3.88 7.29
C LEU A 177 5.90 -2.78 6.43
N ASP A 178 5.75 -1.54 6.86
CA ASP A 178 6.42 -0.40 6.24
C ASP A 178 7.88 -0.33 6.70
N VAL A 179 8.82 -0.37 5.78
CA VAL A 179 10.25 -0.26 6.06
C VAL A 179 10.90 0.92 5.34
N TYR A 180 10.11 1.86 4.84
CA TYR A 180 10.61 3.19 4.51
C TYR A 180 11.11 3.89 5.77
N GLU A 181 12.14 4.69 5.65
CA GLU A 181 12.71 5.42 6.80
C GLU A 181 11.70 6.33 7.49
N HIS A 182 10.70 6.85 6.77
CA HIS A 182 9.66 7.68 7.38
C HIS A 182 8.82 6.94 8.43
N ALA A 183 8.77 5.61 8.39
CA ALA A 183 8.02 4.82 9.35
C ALA A 183 8.74 4.69 10.71
N TYR A 184 10.08 4.87 10.75
CA TYR A 184 10.85 4.53 11.94
C TYR A 184 12.05 5.46 12.25
N PHE A 185 12.49 6.31 11.32
CA PHE A 185 13.74 7.06 11.47
C PHE A 185 13.74 8.01 12.67
N LEU A 186 12.60 8.58 13.05
CA LEU A 186 12.49 9.45 14.21
C LEU A 186 12.82 8.74 15.53
N ASP A 187 12.46 7.46 15.66
CA ASP A 187 12.63 6.68 16.88
C ASP A 187 13.90 5.82 16.84
N TYR A 188 14.21 5.24 15.69
CA TYR A 188 15.21 4.19 15.54
C TYR A 188 16.41 4.59 14.67
N GLN A 189 16.34 5.72 13.97
CA GLN A 189 17.38 6.16 13.03
C GLN A 189 17.71 5.03 12.01
N THR A 190 18.91 4.45 12.09
CA THR A 190 19.36 3.37 11.20
C THR A 190 19.07 1.97 11.72
N ASP A 191 18.54 1.84 12.95
CA ASP A 191 18.22 0.54 13.57
C ASP A 191 16.85 0.03 13.16
N ARG A 192 16.74 -0.35 11.87
CA ARG A 192 15.52 -0.96 11.32
C ARG A 192 15.13 -2.25 12.04
N ALA A 193 16.09 -3.03 12.51
CA ALA A 193 15.80 -4.32 13.13
C ALA A 193 14.97 -4.16 14.39
N SER A 194 15.33 -3.20 15.26
CA SER A 194 14.56 -2.90 16.47
C SER A 194 13.18 -2.30 16.18
N TYR A 195 13.06 -1.49 15.11
CA TYR A 195 11.74 -1.04 14.66
C TYR A 195 10.84 -2.19 14.22
N ILE A 196 11.39 -3.17 13.48
CA ILE A 196 10.60 -4.33 13.04
C ILE A 196 10.12 -5.13 14.26
N ASP A 197 10.93 -5.28 15.30
CA ASP A 197 10.49 -5.92 16.55
C ASP A 197 9.35 -5.13 17.21
N ALA A 198 9.47 -3.81 17.33
CA ALA A 198 8.38 -2.97 17.83
C ALA A 198 7.12 -3.04 16.96
N PHE A 199 7.24 -3.17 15.64
CA PHE A 199 6.09 -3.40 14.76
C PHE A 199 5.34 -4.68 15.14
N PHE A 200 6.03 -5.79 15.36
CA PHE A 200 5.40 -7.06 15.77
C PHE A 200 4.71 -6.96 17.13
N ASP A 201 5.30 -6.19 18.05
CA ASP A 201 4.75 -6.01 19.41
C ASP A 201 3.44 -5.19 19.42
N ASN A 202 3.07 -4.57 18.31
CA ASN A 202 1.86 -3.76 18.18
C ASN A 202 0.83 -4.33 17.19
N LEU A 203 1.01 -5.54 16.67
CA LEU A 203 0.05 -6.13 15.73
C LEU A 203 -1.30 -6.42 16.41
N ASP A 204 -2.37 -6.04 15.74
CA ASP A 204 -3.76 -6.35 16.12
C ASP A 204 -4.23 -7.61 15.38
N TRP A 205 -4.02 -8.76 16.01
CA TRP A 205 -4.40 -10.05 15.43
C TRP A 205 -5.91 -10.22 15.28
N ALA A 206 -6.71 -9.52 16.08
CA ALA A 206 -8.17 -9.54 15.91
C ALA A 206 -8.56 -8.93 14.55
N THR A 207 -7.98 -7.78 14.19
CA THR A 207 -8.18 -7.16 12.87
C THR A 207 -7.73 -8.07 11.73
N VAL A 208 -6.56 -8.73 11.84
CA VAL A 208 -6.09 -9.66 10.81
C VAL A 208 -7.02 -10.87 10.67
N ASN A 209 -7.51 -11.43 11.79
CA ASN A 209 -8.48 -12.54 11.79
C ASN A 209 -9.82 -12.14 11.18
N ASP A 210 -10.27 -10.91 11.41
CA ASP A 210 -11.48 -10.36 10.78
C ASP A 210 -11.32 -10.31 9.25
N TRP A 211 -10.12 -9.94 8.74
CA TRP A 211 -9.86 -9.97 7.30
C TRP A 211 -9.83 -11.39 6.74
N VAL A 212 -9.19 -12.34 7.43
CA VAL A 212 -9.21 -13.76 7.03
C VAL A 212 -10.65 -14.25 6.89
N SER A 213 -11.51 -13.88 7.83
CA SER A 213 -12.93 -14.24 7.84
C SER A 213 -13.71 -13.52 6.74
N LYS A 214 -13.52 -12.21 6.59
CA LYS A 214 -14.17 -11.36 5.58
C LYS A 214 -13.86 -11.80 4.15
N TYR A 215 -12.64 -12.22 3.91
CA TYR A 215 -12.20 -12.72 2.60
C TYR A 215 -12.48 -14.21 2.42
N GLU A 216 -13.11 -14.88 3.40
CA GLU A 216 -13.45 -16.31 3.33
C GLU A 216 -12.23 -17.21 3.06
N ILE A 217 -11.05 -16.82 3.60
CA ILE A 217 -9.81 -17.58 3.43
C ILE A 217 -9.91 -18.90 4.21
N LYS A 218 -9.76 -20.02 3.51
CA LYS A 218 -9.88 -21.35 4.11
C LYS A 218 -8.60 -21.72 4.85
N THR A 219 -8.74 -22.14 6.09
CA THR A 219 -7.63 -22.58 6.96
C THR A 219 -7.28 -24.08 6.79
N LYS A 220 -8.04 -24.81 5.97
CA LYS A 220 -7.88 -26.25 5.70
C LYS A 220 -7.58 -26.48 4.23
#